data_6c52ed35645bd3af1da4c62142abd407
#
_entry.id   6c52ed35645bd3af1da4c62142abd407
#
_cell.length_a   1.000
_cell.length_b   1.000
_cell.length_c   1.000
_cell.angle_alpha   90.00
_cell.angle_beta   90.00
_cell.angle_gamma   90.00
#
_symmetry.space_group_name_H-M   'P 1'
#
loop_
_entity.id
_entity.type
_entity.pdbx_description
1 polymer ?
#
loop_
_entity_poly.entity_id
_entity_poly.type
_entity_poly.pdbx_seq_one_letter_code
_entity_poly.pdbx_strand_id
1 'polypeptide(L)'
;MKIENILLKTFVDLFWFIGVIIMIGLILGFLRNKSMNNYQQKFGKKAIYITGIVGVPIHELSHLIIAKIFGHRIKEVKFFQVNNSDGTLGYVNHSYNPKNIYHQVGNFFIGIAPIICGSLFIILLIKIFVPTSLESTNDLLSVNGLFIFLKNIFSLSNFKRPEFYLFLYLVFSICSHISLSKADIKGAFIGVIFIFLILFIFNIINFNLLSYLNMVKYNLLLTNVLIISVIFSSINLLISFILKKI
;
A
#
# COMPACT_ATOMS: atom_id res chain seq x y z
N MET A 1 36.66 -5.32 -3.55
CA MET A 1 35.84 -5.45 -2.32
C MET A 1 35.63 -6.94 -2.05
N LYS A 2 35.73 -7.44 -0.80
CA LYS A 2 35.47 -8.86 -0.52
C LYS A 2 34.00 -9.19 -0.83
N ILE A 3 33.72 -10.40 -1.31
CA ILE A 3 32.34 -10.84 -1.68
C ILE A 3 31.38 -10.69 -0.51
N GLU A 4 31.82 -10.94 0.72
CA GLU A 4 31.07 -10.76 1.96
C GLU A 4 30.52 -9.32 2.11
N ASN A 5 31.36 -8.31 1.82
CA ASN A 5 30.97 -6.90 1.90
C ASN A 5 29.97 -6.53 0.80
N ILE A 6 30.07 -7.16 -0.38
CA ILE A 6 29.10 -6.94 -1.48
C ILE A 6 27.75 -7.54 -1.11
N LEU A 7 27.74 -8.75 -0.57
CA LEU A 7 26.51 -9.40 -0.10
C LEU A 7 25.83 -8.59 1.00
N LEU A 8 26.58 -8.18 2.03
CA LEU A 8 26.03 -7.37 3.12
C LEU A 8 25.43 -6.06 2.59
N LYS A 9 26.15 -5.35 1.71
CA LYS A 9 25.64 -4.13 1.08
C LYS A 9 24.37 -4.41 0.30
N THR A 10 24.29 -5.50 -0.46
CA THR A 10 23.10 -5.85 -1.23
C THR A 10 21.89 -6.13 -0.34
N PHE A 11 22.09 -6.82 0.80
CA PHE A 11 21.01 -7.00 1.78
C PHE A 11 20.55 -5.68 2.39
N VAL A 12 21.46 -4.78 2.72
CA VAL A 12 21.15 -3.45 3.24
C VAL A 12 20.38 -2.65 2.20
N ASP A 13 20.84 -2.63 0.95
CA ASP A 13 20.18 -1.95 -0.16
C ASP A 13 18.74 -2.50 -0.38
N LEU A 14 18.59 -3.82 -0.37
CA LEU A 14 17.29 -4.47 -0.50
C LEU A 14 16.36 -4.10 0.67
N PHE A 15 16.88 -4.13 1.90
CA PHE A 15 16.11 -3.76 3.09
C PHE A 15 15.60 -2.30 3.01
N TRP A 16 16.47 -1.37 2.62
CA TRP A 16 16.10 0.03 2.42
C TRP A 16 15.12 0.22 1.26
N PHE A 17 15.24 -0.57 0.21
CA PHE A 17 14.37 -0.46 -0.95
C PHE A 17 12.95 -0.93 -0.66
N ILE A 18 12.78 -2.07 0.00
CA ILE A 18 11.47 -2.72 0.14
C ILE A 18 11.07 -3.08 1.58
N GLY A 19 12.05 -3.19 2.49
CA GLY A 19 11.80 -3.70 3.85
C GLY A 19 10.80 -2.85 4.62
N VAL A 20 10.94 -1.51 4.56
CA VAL A 20 10.03 -0.56 5.23
C VAL A 20 8.60 -0.69 4.68
N ILE A 21 8.45 -0.82 3.35
CA ILE A 21 7.15 -0.95 2.68
C ILE A 21 6.46 -2.25 3.13
N ILE A 22 7.22 -3.36 3.16
CA ILE A 22 6.70 -4.66 3.60
C ILE A 22 6.30 -4.60 5.07
N MET A 23 7.13 -4.04 5.94
CA MET A 23 6.82 -3.90 7.38
C MET A 23 5.52 -3.12 7.60
N ILE A 24 5.38 -1.96 6.98
CA ILE A 24 4.16 -1.16 7.12
C ILE A 24 2.96 -1.90 6.50
N GLY A 25 3.14 -2.57 5.36
CA GLY A 25 2.10 -3.39 4.74
C GLY A 25 1.59 -4.52 5.64
N LEU A 26 2.49 -5.16 6.42
CA LEU A 26 2.12 -6.17 7.42
C LEU A 26 1.36 -5.54 8.60
N ILE A 27 1.78 -4.37 9.08
CA ILE A 27 1.07 -3.61 10.13
C ILE A 27 -0.35 -3.27 9.65
N LEU A 28 -0.50 -2.74 8.45
CA LEU A 28 -1.79 -2.43 7.85
C LEU A 28 -2.67 -3.68 7.72
N GLY A 29 -2.09 -4.82 7.32
CA GLY A 29 -2.78 -6.10 7.27
C GLY A 29 -3.29 -6.56 8.62
N PHE A 30 -2.49 -6.40 9.68
CA PHE A 30 -2.90 -6.70 11.05
C PHE A 30 -4.06 -5.80 11.51
N LEU A 31 -3.94 -4.47 11.34
CA LEU A 31 -4.96 -3.49 11.70
C LEU A 31 -6.28 -3.77 10.98
N ARG A 32 -6.22 -4.01 9.66
CA ARG A 32 -7.36 -4.40 8.84
C ARG A 32 -8.07 -5.64 9.37
N ASN A 33 -7.33 -6.73 9.55
CA ASN A 33 -7.92 -8.00 9.98
C ASN A 33 -8.61 -7.86 11.34
N LYS A 34 -8.01 -7.12 12.27
CA LYS A 34 -8.58 -6.87 13.58
C LYS A 34 -9.86 -6.03 13.50
N SER A 35 -9.85 -4.94 12.73
CA SER A 35 -11.02 -4.08 12.51
C SER A 35 -12.18 -4.86 11.86
N MET A 36 -11.88 -5.61 10.79
CA MET A 36 -12.87 -6.41 10.08
C MET A 36 -13.51 -7.46 10.96
N ASN A 37 -12.72 -8.15 11.79
CA ASN A 37 -13.24 -9.12 12.76
C ASN A 37 -14.19 -8.47 13.78
N ASN A 38 -13.87 -7.27 14.27
CA ASN A 38 -14.74 -6.53 15.18
C ASN A 38 -16.08 -6.17 14.51
N TYR A 39 -16.03 -5.62 13.28
CA TYR A 39 -17.23 -5.29 12.52
C TYR A 39 -18.08 -6.51 12.19
N GLN A 40 -17.45 -7.63 11.80
CA GLN A 40 -18.17 -8.88 11.53
C GLN A 40 -18.88 -9.43 12.76
N GLN A 41 -18.25 -9.36 13.93
CA GLN A 41 -18.84 -9.85 15.19
C GLN A 41 -20.06 -9.02 15.61
N LYS A 42 -20.06 -7.70 15.33
CA LYS A 42 -21.17 -6.80 15.71
C LYS A 42 -22.28 -6.75 14.67
N PHE A 43 -21.91 -6.58 13.40
CA PHE A 43 -22.85 -6.27 12.32
C PHE A 43 -22.98 -7.38 11.26
N GLY A 44 -22.26 -8.51 11.47
CA GLY A 44 -22.21 -9.59 10.50
C GLY A 44 -21.33 -9.28 9.28
N LYS A 45 -21.30 -10.23 8.33
CA LYS A 45 -20.44 -10.12 7.12
C LYS A 45 -20.72 -8.89 6.26
N LYS A 46 -21.96 -8.37 6.29
CA LYS A 46 -22.36 -7.20 5.46
C LYS A 46 -21.62 -5.91 5.85
N ALA A 47 -21.15 -5.78 7.08
CA ALA A 47 -20.42 -4.58 7.52
C ALA A 47 -19.13 -4.32 6.73
N ILE A 48 -18.50 -5.37 6.20
CA ILE A 48 -17.27 -5.24 5.41
C ILE A 48 -17.55 -4.56 4.07
N TYR A 49 -18.77 -4.68 3.55
CA TYR A 49 -19.13 -4.12 2.26
C TYR A 49 -19.12 -2.58 2.27
N ILE A 50 -19.35 -1.95 3.43
CA ILE A 50 -19.37 -0.49 3.55
C ILE A 50 -18.03 0.12 3.12
N THR A 51 -16.91 -0.42 3.59
CA THR A 51 -15.58 0.04 3.17
C THR A 51 -15.09 -0.70 1.93
N GLY A 52 -15.57 -1.93 1.71
CA GLY A 52 -15.19 -2.79 0.60
C GLY A 52 -15.60 -2.25 -0.76
N ILE A 53 -16.77 -1.59 -0.86
CA ILE A 53 -17.30 -1.07 -2.14
C ILE A 53 -16.35 -0.06 -2.81
N VAL A 54 -15.52 0.64 -2.04
CA VAL A 54 -14.51 1.58 -2.55
C VAL A 54 -13.11 0.98 -2.46
N GLY A 55 -12.75 0.45 -1.29
CA GLY A 55 -11.38 0.03 -1.03
C GLY A 55 -10.96 -1.21 -1.81
N VAL A 56 -11.87 -2.19 -2.02
CA VAL A 56 -11.54 -3.41 -2.77
C VAL A 56 -11.33 -3.12 -4.26
N PRO A 57 -12.20 -2.37 -4.97
CA PRO A 57 -11.94 -2.01 -6.36
C PRO A 57 -10.60 -1.31 -6.57
N ILE A 58 -10.18 -0.41 -5.67
CA ILE A 58 -8.89 0.27 -5.77
C ILE A 58 -7.74 -0.71 -5.55
N HIS A 59 -7.88 -1.65 -4.62
CA HIS A 59 -6.91 -2.72 -4.39
C HIS A 59 -6.72 -3.58 -5.64
N GLU A 60 -7.82 -4.11 -6.20
CA GLU A 60 -7.77 -4.97 -7.38
C GLU A 60 -7.35 -4.22 -8.65
N LEU A 61 -7.78 -2.95 -8.80
CA LEU A 61 -7.33 -2.09 -9.90
C LEU A 61 -5.81 -1.88 -9.85
N SER A 62 -5.25 -1.78 -8.66
CA SER A 62 -3.80 -1.67 -8.47
C SER A 62 -3.06 -2.89 -9.01
N HIS A 63 -3.51 -4.09 -8.66
CA HIS A 63 -2.95 -5.33 -9.21
C HIS A 63 -3.09 -5.39 -10.73
N LEU A 64 -4.26 -5.03 -11.26
CA LEU A 64 -4.54 -5.04 -12.71
C LEU A 64 -3.61 -4.10 -13.48
N ILE A 65 -3.43 -2.87 -13.00
CA ILE A 65 -2.58 -1.87 -13.65
C ILE A 65 -1.14 -2.36 -13.71
N ILE A 66 -0.60 -2.79 -12.58
CA ILE A 66 0.80 -3.23 -12.49
C ILE A 66 1.02 -4.54 -13.27
N ALA A 67 0.07 -5.49 -13.24
CA ALA A 67 0.16 -6.70 -14.03
C ALA A 67 0.22 -6.40 -15.53
N LYS A 68 -0.58 -5.44 -16.01
CA LYS A 68 -0.53 -5.00 -17.42
C LYS A 68 0.79 -4.30 -17.77
N ILE A 69 1.30 -3.43 -16.90
CA ILE A 69 2.60 -2.75 -17.10
C ILE A 69 3.71 -3.78 -17.26
N PHE A 70 3.71 -4.84 -16.44
CA PHE A 70 4.73 -5.90 -16.52
C PHE A 70 4.41 -6.99 -17.56
N GLY A 71 3.44 -6.77 -18.45
CA GLY A 71 3.16 -7.68 -19.59
C GLY A 71 2.49 -8.99 -19.20
N HIS A 72 1.90 -9.10 -18.01
CA HIS A 72 1.15 -10.28 -17.60
C HIS A 72 -0.17 -10.37 -18.34
N ARG A 73 -0.53 -11.59 -18.76
CA ARG A 73 -1.83 -11.85 -19.39
C ARG A 73 -2.91 -11.93 -18.33
N ILE A 74 -3.86 -10.99 -18.36
CA ILE A 74 -5.02 -11.00 -17.47
C ILE A 74 -6.00 -12.07 -17.93
N LYS A 75 -6.42 -12.94 -17.01
CA LYS A 75 -7.38 -14.02 -17.25
C LYS A 75 -8.78 -13.62 -16.82
N GLU A 76 -8.89 -13.10 -15.60
CA GLU A 76 -10.17 -12.73 -15.01
C GLU A 76 -9.97 -11.63 -13.98
N VAL A 77 -10.95 -10.72 -13.87
CA VAL A 77 -10.96 -9.64 -12.90
C VAL A 77 -12.35 -9.54 -12.26
N LYS A 78 -12.37 -9.49 -10.94
CA LYS A 78 -13.54 -9.14 -10.15
C LYS A 78 -13.16 -8.03 -9.19
N PHE A 79 -13.60 -6.81 -9.49
CA PHE A 79 -13.29 -5.65 -8.64
C PHE A 79 -14.01 -5.68 -7.30
N PHE A 80 -15.23 -6.19 -7.27
CA PHE A 80 -15.99 -6.35 -6.04
C PHE A 80 -17.07 -7.44 -6.21
N GLN A 81 -17.19 -8.30 -5.22
CA GLN A 81 -18.24 -9.33 -5.18
C GLN A 81 -18.76 -9.52 -3.76
N VAL A 82 -20.03 -9.89 -3.67
CA VAL A 82 -20.78 -10.10 -2.43
C VAL A 82 -21.18 -11.57 -2.35
N ASN A 83 -21.24 -12.09 -1.13
CA ASN A 83 -21.74 -13.45 -0.85
C ASN A 83 -20.92 -14.59 -1.47
N ASN A 84 -19.61 -14.40 -1.62
CA ASN A 84 -18.75 -15.51 -2.04
C ASN A 84 -18.49 -16.50 -0.89
N SER A 85 -18.49 -17.78 -1.19
CA SER A 85 -18.35 -18.87 -0.19
C SER A 85 -17.01 -18.84 0.53
N ASP A 86 -15.93 -18.40 -0.17
CA ASP A 86 -14.57 -18.30 0.36
C ASP A 86 -14.26 -16.97 1.05
N GLY A 87 -15.21 -16.02 1.06
CA GLY A 87 -15.05 -14.68 1.66
C GLY A 87 -14.19 -13.73 0.85
N THR A 88 -13.78 -14.07 -0.38
CA THR A 88 -13.02 -13.20 -1.27
C THR A 88 -13.91 -12.08 -1.79
N LEU A 89 -13.48 -10.82 -1.60
CA LEU A 89 -14.25 -9.64 -2.01
C LEU A 89 -13.90 -9.15 -3.43
N GLY A 90 -12.73 -9.52 -3.93
CA GLY A 90 -12.26 -9.19 -5.26
C GLY A 90 -11.01 -10.00 -5.59
N TYR A 91 -10.64 -10.05 -6.86
CA TYR A 91 -9.40 -10.69 -7.32
C TYR A 91 -9.01 -10.28 -8.73
N VAL A 92 -7.71 -10.41 -9.02
CA VAL A 92 -7.14 -10.32 -10.37
C VAL A 92 -6.36 -11.58 -10.66
N ASN A 93 -6.90 -12.44 -11.52
CA ASN A 93 -6.21 -13.63 -12.01
C ASN A 93 -5.40 -13.28 -13.23
N HIS A 94 -4.10 -13.54 -13.17
CA HIS A 94 -3.18 -13.30 -14.28
C HIS A 94 -2.22 -14.49 -14.45
N SER A 95 -1.60 -14.57 -15.63
CA SER A 95 -0.55 -15.52 -15.92
C SER A 95 0.63 -14.81 -16.57
N TYR A 96 1.83 -15.39 -16.42
CA TYR A 96 3.07 -14.83 -16.92
C TYR A 96 4.01 -15.92 -17.43
N ASN A 97 5.02 -15.52 -18.20
CA ASN A 97 6.06 -16.43 -18.65
C ASN A 97 7.17 -16.49 -17.57
N PRO A 98 7.39 -17.67 -16.94
CA PRO A 98 8.40 -17.81 -15.88
C PRO A 98 9.86 -17.73 -16.39
N LYS A 99 10.09 -17.76 -17.70
CA LYS A 99 11.41 -17.58 -18.30
C LYS A 99 11.73 -16.09 -18.59
N ASN A 100 10.77 -15.20 -18.48
CA ASN A 100 10.96 -13.77 -18.71
C ASN A 100 11.25 -13.05 -17.39
N ILE A 101 12.46 -12.49 -17.26
CA ILE A 101 12.92 -11.77 -16.06
C ILE A 101 12.02 -10.56 -15.77
N TYR A 102 11.57 -9.82 -16.78
CA TYR A 102 10.67 -8.68 -16.63
C TYR A 102 9.34 -9.08 -15.96
N HIS A 103 8.77 -10.21 -16.37
CA HIS A 103 7.59 -10.77 -15.73
C HIS A 103 7.86 -11.23 -14.28
N GLN A 104 9.04 -11.82 -14.03
CA GLN A 104 9.41 -12.26 -12.68
C GLN A 104 9.56 -11.09 -11.71
N VAL A 105 10.24 -10.02 -12.14
CA VAL A 105 10.32 -8.76 -11.39
C VAL A 105 8.93 -8.17 -11.20
N GLY A 106 8.07 -8.27 -12.22
CA GLY A 106 6.68 -7.83 -12.19
C GLY A 106 5.87 -8.44 -11.04
N ASN A 107 6.09 -9.72 -10.70
CA ASN A 107 5.41 -10.37 -9.58
C ASN A 107 5.62 -9.62 -8.24
N PHE A 108 6.82 -9.07 -8.02
CA PHE A 108 7.07 -8.25 -6.83
C PHE A 108 6.21 -6.98 -6.86
N PHE A 109 6.26 -6.23 -7.95
CA PHE A 109 5.52 -4.97 -8.05
C PHE A 109 4.01 -5.20 -8.04
N ILE A 110 3.51 -6.29 -8.62
CA ILE A 110 2.09 -6.69 -8.54
C ILE A 110 1.72 -6.95 -7.08
N GLY A 111 2.55 -7.69 -6.33
CA GLY A 111 2.27 -7.99 -4.93
C GLY A 111 2.20 -6.75 -4.03
N ILE A 112 3.03 -5.74 -4.26
CA ILE A 112 3.01 -4.48 -3.48
C ILE A 112 2.14 -3.37 -4.11
N ALA A 113 1.51 -3.64 -5.27
CA ALA A 113 0.73 -2.66 -6.01
C ALA A 113 -0.35 -1.95 -5.17
N PRO A 114 -1.15 -2.64 -4.33
CA PRO A 114 -2.16 -1.97 -3.52
C PRO A 114 -1.58 -0.94 -2.56
N ILE A 115 -0.37 -1.17 -2.04
CA ILE A 115 0.31 -0.22 -1.16
C ILE A 115 0.70 1.02 -1.94
N ILE A 116 1.36 0.87 -3.09
CA ILE A 116 1.84 1.99 -3.90
C ILE A 116 0.66 2.78 -4.48
N CYS A 117 -0.23 2.11 -5.20
CA CYS A 117 -1.35 2.79 -5.87
C CYS A 117 -2.35 3.34 -4.85
N GLY A 118 -2.63 2.61 -3.77
CA GLY A 118 -3.50 3.10 -2.71
C GLY A 118 -2.94 4.37 -2.05
N SER A 119 -1.62 4.44 -1.82
CA SER A 119 -0.97 5.65 -1.32
C SER A 119 -1.10 6.81 -2.30
N LEU A 120 -0.96 6.57 -3.61
CA LEU A 120 -1.16 7.58 -4.64
C LEU A 120 -2.62 8.07 -4.68
N PHE A 121 -3.59 7.18 -4.54
CA PHE A 121 -5.00 7.55 -4.43
C PHE A 121 -5.28 8.41 -3.19
N ILE A 122 -4.68 8.09 -2.04
CA ILE A 122 -4.81 8.93 -0.83
C ILE A 122 -4.25 10.32 -1.08
N ILE A 123 -3.06 10.45 -1.68
CA ILE A 123 -2.48 11.77 -2.04
C ILE A 123 -3.42 12.54 -2.99
N LEU A 124 -3.99 11.85 -3.97
CA LEU A 124 -4.94 12.46 -4.89
C LEU A 124 -6.19 12.97 -4.17
N LEU A 125 -6.78 12.18 -3.26
CA LEU A 125 -7.92 12.60 -2.45
C LEU A 125 -7.60 13.81 -1.58
N ILE A 126 -6.41 13.83 -0.97
CA ILE A 126 -5.96 14.97 -0.18
C ILE A 126 -5.88 16.22 -1.04
N LYS A 127 -5.30 16.15 -2.23
CA LYS A 127 -5.21 17.29 -3.16
C LYS A 127 -6.59 17.82 -3.60
N ILE A 128 -7.56 16.93 -3.78
CA ILE A 128 -8.91 17.30 -4.24
C ILE A 128 -9.73 17.91 -3.09
N PHE A 129 -9.74 17.26 -1.92
CA PHE A 129 -10.65 17.59 -0.84
C PHE A 129 -10.06 18.54 0.21
N VAL A 130 -8.73 18.51 0.40
CA VAL A 130 -8.02 19.27 1.44
C VAL A 130 -6.76 19.94 0.85
N PRO A 131 -6.91 20.73 -0.23
CA PRO A 131 -5.76 21.28 -0.98
C PRO A 131 -4.85 22.15 -0.11
N THR A 132 -5.40 22.86 0.88
CA THR A 132 -4.63 23.71 1.81
C THR A 132 -3.70 22.95 2.74
N SER A 133 -3.85 21.62 2.85
CA SER A 133 -2.96 20.80 3.68
C SER A 133 -1.68 20.39 2.96
N LEU A 134 -1.61 20.54 1.64
CA LEU A 134 -0.49 20.18 0.78
C LEU A 134 -0.03 21.38 -0.04
N GLU A 135 0.53 22.40 0.62
CA GLU A 135 1.14 23.54 -0.10
C GLU A 135 2.39 23.10 -0.86
N SER A 136 3.11 22.09 -0.35
CA SER A 136 4.25 21.47 -1.04
C SER A 136 4.35 19.97 -0.73
N THR A 137 4.60 19.15 -1.77
CA THR A 137 4.97 17.73 -1.57
C THR A 137 6.28 17.57 -0.78
N ASN A 138 7.09 18.63 -0.70
CA ASN A 138 8.31 18.64 0.11
C ASN A 138 8.01 18.58 1.61
N ASP A 139 6.82 18.98 2.05
CA ASP A 139 6.42 18.89 3.46
C ASP A 139 6.33 17.44 3.92
N LEU A 140 5.96 16.53 3.01
CA LEU A 140 5.93 15.09 3.29
C LEU A 140 7.33 14.42 3.28
N LEU A 141 8.40 15.17 3.02
CA LEU A 141 9.78 14.68 3.08
C LEU A 141 10.43 14.83 4.45
N SER A 142 9.70 15.34 5.45
CA SER A 142 10.20 15.48 6.82
C SER A 142 9.16 15.05 7.86
N VAL A 143 9.63 14.66 9.05
CA VAL A 143 8.75 14.31 10.18
C VAL A 143 7.96 15.52 10.64
N ASN A 144 8.59 16.69 10.71
CA ASN A 144 7.92 17.94 11.09
C ASN A 144 6.82 18.32 10.08
N GLY A 145 7.10 18.19 8.79
CA GLY A 145 6.13 18.41 7.73
C GLY A 145 4.94 17.46 7.82
N LEU A 146 5.18 16.18 8.14
CA LEU A 146 4.11 15.22 8.38
C LEU A 146 3.18 15.66 9.54
N PHE A 147 3.75 16.18 10.63
CA PHE A 147 2.97 16.71 11.76
C PHE A 147 2.11 17.91 11.37
N ILE A 148 2.70 18.88 10.68
CA ILE A 148 2.00 20.07 10.17
C ILE A 148 0.88 19.64 9.23
N PHE A 149 1.16 18.71 8.31
CA PHE A 149 0.20 18.16 7.39
C PHE A 149 -0.99 17.50 8.09
N LEU A 150 -0.76 16.65 9.09
CA LEU A 150 -1.83 16.02 9.87
C LEU A 150 -2.66 17.06 10.62
N LYS A 151 -2.03 18.06 11.24
CA LYS A 151 -2.70 19.18 11.90
C LYS A 151 -3.61 19.94 10.93
N ASN A 152 -3.14 20.17 9.71
CA ASN A 152 -3.92 20.87 8.68
C ASN A 152 -5.12 20.04 8.19
N ILE A 153 -4.96 18.73 8.00
CA ILE A 153 -6.07 17.84 7.64
C ILE A 153 -7.17 17.90 8.73
N PHE A 154 -6.79 17.75 9.99
CA PHE A 154 -7.74 17.72 11.11
C PHE A 154 -8.04 19.13 11.69
N SER A 155 -7.93 20.19 10.88
CA SER A 155 -8.31 21.53 11.29
C SER A 155 -9.83 21.69 11.43
N LEU A 156 -10.26 22.52 12.39
CA LEU A 156 -11.70 22.76 12.60
C LEU A 156 -12.42 23.31 11.37
N SER A 157 -11.71 24.04 10.50
CA SER A 157 -12.26 24.54 9.24
C SER A 157 -12.68 23.40 8.30
N ASN A 158 -11.93 22.31 8.25
CA ASN A 158 -12.27 21.15 7.42
C ASN A 158 -13.52 20.42 7.95
N PHE A 159 -13.67 20.29 9.27
CA PHE A 159 -14.85 19.66 9.87
C PHE A 159 -16.17 20.41 9.62
N LYS A 160 -16.11 21.68 9.24
CA LYS A 160 -17.30 22.46 8.86
C LYS A 160 -17.74 22.21 7.42
N ARG A 161 -16.95 21.50 6.60
CA ARG A 161 -17.20 21.27 5.18
C ARG A 161 -17.79 19.88 4.96
N PRO A 162 -18.96 19.74 4.30
CA PRO A 162 -19.58 18.45 4.01
C PRO A 162 -18.67 17.49 3.23
N GLU A 163 -17.91 18.05 2.27
CA GLU A 163 -16.99 17.28 1.42
C GLU A 163 -15.88 16.59 2.22
N PHE A 164 -15.54 17.13 3.40
CA PHE A 164 -14.54 16.54 4.27
C PHE A 164 -14.98 15.19 4.83
N TYR A 165 -16.26 15.00 5.10
CA TYR A 165 -16.79 13.71 5.55
C TYR A 165 -16.76 12.66 4.45
N LEU A 166 -17.01 13.06 3.19
CA LEU A 166 -16.80 12.19 2.04
C LEU A 166 -15.32 11.80 1.91
N PHE A 167 -14.41 12.76 2.04
CA PHE A 167 -12.97 12.51 2.08
C PHE A 167 -12.60 11.49 3.15
N LEU A 168 -13.05 11.67 4.39
CA LEU A 168 -12.78 10.73 5.48
C LEU A 168 -13.28 9.33 5.14
N TYR A 169 -14.51 9.20 4.63
CA TYR A 169 -15.06 7.90 4.22
C TYR A 169 -14.19 7.22 3.14
N LEU A 170 -13.79 7.95 2.10
CA LEU A 170 -12.97 7.42 1.02
C LEU A 170 -11.58 6.98 1.53
N VAL A 171 -10.92 7.82 2.35
CA VAL A 171 -9.62 7.48 2.94
C VAL A 171 -9.72 6.28 3.88
N PHE A 172 -10.73 6.24 4.77
CA PHE A 172 -10.95 5.07 5.63
C PHE A 172 -11.21 3.80 4.82
N SER A 173 -12.00 3.88 3.74
CA SER A 173 -12.27 2.75 2.85
C SER A 173 -10.99 2.24 2.21
N ILE A 174 -10.16 3.13 1.65
CA ILE A 174 -8.89 2.78 1.02
C ILE A 174 -7.93 2.20 2.06
N CYS A 175 -7.69 2.88 3.19
CA CYS A 175 -6.78 2.44 4.25
C CYS A 175 -7.17 1.07 4.82
N SER A 176 -8.47 0.76 4.88
CA SER A 176 -8.97 -0.54 5.32
C SER A 176 -8.67 -1.68 4.35
N HIS A 177 -8.27 -1.38 3.11
CA HIS A 177 -8.00 -2.38 2.08
C HIS A 177 -6.58 -2.27 1.48
N ILE A 178 -5.81 -1.22 1.80
CA ILE A 178 -4.37 -1.14 1.52
C ILE A 178 -3.63 -2.07 2.49
N SER A 179 -3.45 -3.33 2.11
CA SER A 179 -2.68 -4.27 2.91
C SER A 179 -2.16 -5.39 2.02
N LEU A 180 -1.09 -6.02 2.43
CA LEU A 180 -0.58 -7.19 1.75
C LEU A 180 -1.39 -8.42 2.18
N SER A 181 -2.01 -9.10 1.22
CA SER A 181 -2.59 -10.42 1.44
C SER A 181 -1.49 -11.48 1.48
N LYS A 182 -1.80 -12.66 2.01
CA LYS A 182 -0.86 -13.81 1.97
C LYS A 182 -0.51 -14.19 0.53
N ALA A 183 -1.47 -14.05 -0.40
CA ALA A 183 -1.26 -14.33 -1.82
C ALA A 183 -0.29 -13.30 -2.45
N ASP A 184 -0.44 -12.01 -2.12
CA ASP A 184 0.43 -10.94 -2.59
C ASP A 184 1.87 -11.15 -2.15
N ILE A 185 2.08 -11.49 -0.85
CA ILE A 185 3.41 -11.76 -0.31
C ILE A 185 4.05 -12.96 -1.01
N LYS A 186 3.28 -14.05 -1.18
CA LYS A 186 3.77 -15.26 -1.85
C LYS A 186 4.12 -14.98 -3.31
N GLY A 187 3.29 -14.23 -4.02
CA GLY A 187 3.55 -13.82 -5.40
C GLY A 187 4.76 -12.92 -5.53
N ALA A 188 4.91 -11.94 -4.62
CA ALA A 188 6.03 -11.01 -4.62
C ALA A 188 7.38 -11.67 -4.34
N PHE A 189 7.42 -12.76 -3.58
CA PHE A 189 8.68 -13.38 -3.10
C PHE A 189 9.63 -13.75 -4.25
N ILE A 190 9.11 -14.28 -5.36
CA ILE A 190 9.92 -14.61 -6.53
C ILE A 190 10.57 -13.36 -7.10
N GLY A 191 9.81 -12.28 -7.23
CA GLY A 191 10.32 -11.01 -7.73
C GLY A 191 11.39 -10.37 -6.82
N VAL A 192 11.28 -10.55 -5.50
CA VAL A 192 12.31 -10.11 -4.53
C VAL A 192 13.66 -10.76 -4.82
N ILE A 193 13.67 -12.06 -5.15
CA ILE A 193 14.90 -12.78 -5.52
C ILE A 193 15.56 -12.13 -6.75
N PHE A 194 14.77 -11.81 -7.77
CA PHE A 194 15.30 -11.17 -8.98
C PHE A 194 15.79 -9.76 -8.71
N ILE A 195 15.09 -8.98 -7.88
CA ILE A 195 15.55 -7.65 -7.46
C ILE A 195 16.88 -7.76 -6.68
N PHE A 196 17.00 -8.73 -5.77
CA PHE A 196 18.25 -8.98 -5.08
C PHE A 196 19.41 -9.27 -6.05
N LEU A 197 19.19 -10.14 -7.04
CA LEU A 197 20.21 -10.47 -8.06
C LEU A 197 20.60 -9.23 -8.87
N ILE A 198 19.65 -8.39 -9.26
CA ILE A 198 19.93 -7.14 -9.98
C ILE A 198 20.78 -6.21 -9.10
N LEU A 199 20.40 -5.97 -7.86
CA LEU A 199 21.16 -5.13 -6.92
C LEU A 199 22.55 -5.70 -6.68
N PHE A 200 22.67 -7.03 -6.56
CA PHE A 200 23.94 -7.71 -6.36
C PHE A 200 24.90 -7.48 -7.55
N ILE A 201 24.41 -7.61 -8.79
CA ILE A 201 25.19 -7.33 -10.01
C ILE A 201 25.67 -5.87 -10.01
N PHE A 202 24.79 -4.91 -9.72
CA PHE A 202 25.18 -3.50 -9.66
C PHE A 202 26.20 -3.22 -8.55
N ASN A 203 26.10 -3.88 -7.41
CA ASN A 203 27.06 -3.74 -6.33
C ASN A 203 28.43 -4.37 -6.66
N ILE A 204 28.48 -5.44 -7.47
CA ILE A 204 29.76 -6.01 -7.98
C ILE A 204 30.51 -4.97 -8.81
N ILE A 205 29.84 -4.24 -9.68
CA ILE A 205 30.45 -3.20 -10.54
C ILE A 205 30.61 -1.85 -9.82
N ASN A 206 30.40 -1.80 -8.50
CA ASN A 206 30.44 -0.59 -7.67
C ASN A 206 29.48 0.53 -8.12
N PHE A 207 28.39 0.20 -8.80
CA PHE A 207 27.37 1.15 -9.20
C PHE A 207 26.24 1.19 -8.16
N ASN A 208 26.05 2.35 -7.52
CA ASN A 208 24.96 2.52 -6.56
C ASN A 208 23.66 2.88 -7.27
N LEU A 209 22.91 1.84 -7.69
CA LEU A 209 21.64 1.98 -8.41
C LEU A 209 20.60 2.79 -7.61
N LEU A 210 20.48 2.54 -6.30
CA LEU A 210 19.47 3.19 -5.46
C LEU A 210 19.75 4.69 -5.30
N SER A 211 21.01 5.07 -5.19
CA SER A 211 21.41 6.48 -5.17
C SER A 211 21.18 7.16 -6.51
N TYR A 212 21.55 6.49 -7.60
CA TYR A 212 21.32 7.01 -8.96
C TYR A 212 19.84 7.29 -9.23
N LEU A 213 18.95 6.42 -8.78
CA LEU A 213 17.50 6.56 -8.93
C LEU A 213 16.85 7.46 -7.86
N ASN A 214 17.63 8.09 -6.97
CA ASN A 214 17.13 8.88 -5.85
C ASN A 214 16.08 8.13 -4.99
N MET A 215 16.25 6.80 -4.84
CA MET A 215 15.28 5.94 -4.16
C MET A 215 15.02 6.33 -2.71
N VAL A 216 16.00 6.92 -2.01
CA VAL A 216 15.84 7.43 -0.64
C VAL A 216 14.72 8.46 -0.56
N LYS A 217 14.66 9.42 -1.51
CA LYS A 217 13.61 10.45 -1.56
C LYS A 217 12.23 9.85 -1.78
N TYR A 218 12.10 8.95 -2.75
CA TYR A 218 10.81 8.31 -3.07
C TYR A 218 10.35 7.38 -1.95
N ASN A 219 11.27 6.66 -1.33
CA ASN A 219 10.97 5.79 -0.19
C ASN A 219 10.48 6.60 1.02
N LEU A 220 11.10 7.74 1.31
CA LEU A 220 10.69 8.62 2.40
C LEU A 220 9.27 9.17 2.16
N LEU A 221 8.99 9.66 0.94
CA LEU A 221 7.65 10.13 0.57
C LEU A 221 6.60 9.02 0.75
N LEU A 222 6.87 7.83 0.21
CA LEU A 222 5.97 6.69 0.31
C LEU A 222 5.77 6.27 1.76
N THR A 223 6.84 6.22 2.55
CA THR A 223 6.79 5.89 3.98
C THR A 223 5.89 6.86 4.76
N ASN A 224 6.02 8.16 4.53
CA ASN A 224 5.19 9.15 5.21
C ASN A 224 3.71 9.03 4.84
N VAL A 225 3.39 8.76 3.57
CA VAL A 225 2.00 8.49 3.17
C VAL A 225 1.48 7.19 3.78
N LEU A 226 2.32 6.18 3.89
CA LEU A 226 1.96 4.93 4.56
C LEU A 226 1.77 5.11 6.07
N ILE A 227 2.52 5.98 6.72
CA ILE A 227 2.29 6.37 8.14
C ILE A 227 0.91 7.01 8.29
N ILE A 228 0.49 7.87 7.37
CA ILE A 228 -0.87 8.42 7.35
C ILE A 228 -1.89 7.29 7.27
N SER A 229 -1.66 6.31 6.37
CA SER A 229 -2.54 5.14 6.24
C SER A 229 -2.61 4.31 7.53
N VAL A 230 -1.50 4.14 8.25
CA VAL A 230 -1.47 3.47 9.56
C VAL A 230 -2.29 4.25 10.60
N ILE A 231 -2.18 5.58 10.62
CA ILE A 231 -2.96 6.43 11.53
C ILE A 231 -4.47 6.26 11.27
N PHE A 232 -4.92 6.39 10.00
CA PHE A 232 -6.33 6.18 9.66
C PHE A 232 -6.80 4.76 9.96
N SER A 233 -5.98 3.73 9.66
CA SER A 233 -6.31 2.34 9.99
C SER A 233 -6.39 2.10 11.50
N SER A 234 -5.54 2.77 12.30
CA SER A 234 -5.57 2.70 13.77
C SER A 234 -6.84 3.36 14.32
N ILE A 235 -7.22 4.52 13.79
CA ILE A 235 -8.50 5.17 14.14
C ILE A 235 -9.67 4.25 13.79
N ASN A 236 -9.66 3.63 12.61
CA ASN A 236 -10.69 2.67 12.20
C ASN A 236 -10.77 1.47 13.15
N LEU A 237 -9.61 0.96 13.61
CA LEU A 237 -9.58 -0.10 14.62
C LEU A 237 -10.21 0.35 15.94
N LEU A 238 -9.91 1.55 16.42
CA LEU A 238 -10.52 2.12 17.64
C LEU A 238 -12.04 2.24 17.49
N ILE A 239 -12.52 2.80 16.36
CA ILE A 239 -13.95 2.88 16.06
C ILE A 239 -14.59 1.49 16.08
N SER A 240 -13.99 0.51 15.42
CA SER A 240 -14.50 -0.87 15.37
C SER A 240 -14.59 -1.52 16.76
N PHE A 241 -13.62 -1.21 17.63
CA PHE A 241 -13.59 -1.71 19.00
C PHE A 241 -14.68 -1.08 19.87
N ILE A 242 -14.91 0.23 19.75
CA ILE A 242 -15.99 0.93 20.47
C ILE A 242 -17.34 0.39 20.00
N LEU A 243 -17.58 0.33 18.70
CA LEU A 243 -18.84 -0.16 18.14
C LEU A 243 -19.14 -1.62 18.53
N LYS A 244 -18.12 -2.45 18.68
CA LYS A 244 -18.30 -3.83 19.14
C LYS A 244 -18.78 -3.92 20.59
N LYS A 245 -18.40 -2.96 21.46
CA LYS A 245 -18.76 -2.97 22.89
C LYS A 245 -20.16 -2.42 23.18
N ILE A 246 -20.67 -1.55 22.31
CA ILE A 246 -22.03 -1.02 22.35
C ILE A 246 -23.02 -2.04 21.78
#